data_943e1cc031037f6fb5b5b3f61a532ba4
#
_entry.id   943e1cc031037f6fb5b5b3f61a532ba4
#
_cell.length_a   1.000
_cell.length_b   1.000
_cell.length_c   1.000
_cell.angle_alpha   90.00
_cell.angle_beta   90.00
_cell.angle_gamma   90.00
#
_symmetry.space_group_name_H-M   'P 1'
#
loop_
_entity.id
_entity.type
_entity.pdbx_description
1 polymer ?
#
loop_
_entity_poly.entity_id
_entity_poly.type
_entity_poly.pdbx_seq_one_letter_code
_entity_poly.pdbx_strand_id
1 'polypeptide(L)'
;MCIRDRYILNQTRQEIIINSEKIVNQNQIDEYEKSINKIIDGLPIQYITHNQQFMGLEFYVDENVLIPQPDTEVLVEQTIKIINQLSKNGKKVEVLDLCTGSGAIAISIGHYCNDLEITATDISLKALEITKKNAKTNEVINLEILKSDLFNELSEKKFDVIVSNPPYIETETIKKLSKDVQAEPHIALDGGKDGLEFYRKILNESHKYLRPNGYLLLEIGYNQGKIVTKLECNNLKLITNEPIKDFEGNNRVVVFQKEG
;
A
#
# COMPACT_ATOMS: atom_id res chain seq x y z
N MET A 1 -4.84 -24.96 -9.41
CA MET A 1 -4.49 -24.29 -10.69
C MET A 1 -3.88 -22.95 -10.38
N CYS A 2 -2.67 -22.73 -10.86
CA CYS A 2 -1.82 -21.61 -10.47
C CYS A 2 -2.18 -20.31 -11.24
N ILE A 3 -1.97 -19.15 -10.64
CA ILE A 3 -2.10 -17.81 -11.30
C ILE A 3 -1.21 -17.77 -12.55
N ARG A 4 0.01 -18.32 -12.47
CA ARG A 4 0.95 -18.44 -13.58
C ARG A 4 0.38 -19.17 -14.79
N ASP A 5 -0.35 -20.29 -14.57
CA ASP A 5 -0.94 -21.06 -15.66
C ASP A 5 -1.93 -20.21 -16.47
N ARG A 6 -2.77 -19.44 -15.75
CA ARG A 6 -3.73 -18.51 -16.35
C ARG A 6 -3.04 -17.41 -17.16
N TYR A 7 -1.96 -16.86 -16.62
CA TYR A 7 -1.17 -15.81 -17.26
C TYR A 7 -0.55 -16.31 -18.58
N ILE A 8 0.18 -17.42 -18.54
CA ILE A 8 0.91 -17.96 -19.71
C ILE A 8 -0.07 -18.43 -20.79
N LEU A 9 -1.19 -19.04 -20.38
CA LEU A 9 -2.18 -19.53 -21.33
C LEU A 9 -3.15 -18.42 -21.80
N ASN A 10 -3.11 -17.26 -21.15
CA ASN A 10 -4.07 -16.17 -21.33
C ASN A 10 -5.53 -16.68 -21.27
N GLN A 11 -5.83 -17.45 -20.22
CA GLN A 11 -7.12 -18.10 -20.03
C GLN A 11 -7.60 -17.98 -18.58
N THR A 12 -8.90 -17.94 -18.39
CA THR A 12 -9.54 -18.02 -17.08
C THR A 12 -9.38 -19.43 -16.48
N ARG A 13 -9.59 -19.54 -15.16
CA ARG A 13 -9.60 -20.84 -14.48
C ARG A 13 -10.60 -21.81 -15.09
N GLN A 14 -11.79 -21.31 -15.44
CA GLN A 14 -12.86 -22.11 -16.06
C GLN A 14 -12.46 -22.62 -17.45
N GLU A 15 -11.90 -21.76 -18.29
CA GLU A 15 -11.44 -22.14 -19.62
C GLU A 15 -10.36 -23.21 -19.58
N ILE A 16 -9.41 -23.12 -18.65
CA ILE A 16 -8.36 -24.14 -18.50
C ILE A 16 -8.95 -25.47 -18.06
N ILE A 17 -9.95 -25.47 -17.15
CA ILE A 17 -10.61 -26.72 -16.71
C ILE A 17 -11.38 -27.35 -17.85
N ILE A 18 -12.16 -26.55 -18.61
CA ILE A 18 -12.95 -27.03 -19.74
C ILE A 18 -12.06 -27.56 -20.86
N ASN A 19 -10.92 -26.90 -21.10
CA ASN A 19 -9.99 -27.23 -22.18
C ASN A 19 -8.76 -28.01 -21.67
N SER A 20 -8.90 -28.86 -20.65
CA SER A 20 -7.78 -29.58 -20.02
C SER A 20 -6.97 -30.45 -20.98
N GLU A 21 -7.58 -30.91 -22.07
CA GLU A 21 -6.93 -31.71 -23.11
C GLU A 21 -6.26 -30.88 -24.22
N LYS A 22 -6.32 -29.55 -24.14
CA LYS A 22 -5.72 -28.67 -25.15
C LYS A 22 -4.20 -28.77 -25.08
N ILE A 23 -3.59 -29.08 -26.24
CA ILE A 23 -2.14 -29.11 -26.36
C ILE A 23 -1.57 -27.68 -26.30
N VAL A 24 -0.63 -27.46 -25.42
CA VAL A 24 0.13 -26.21 -25.32
C VAL A 24 1.24 -26.19 -26.37
N ASN A 25 1.55 -25.02 -26.94
CA ASN A 25 2.62 -24.89 -27.92
C ASN A 25 3.99 -24.72 -27.24
N GLN A 26 5.08 -24.89 -28.01
CA GLN A 26 6.44 -24.85 -27.47
C GLN A 26 6.78 -23.50 -26.82
N ASN A 27 6.33 -22.37 -27.38
CA ASN A 27 6.56 -21.05 -26.78
C ASN A 27 5.93 -20.92 -25.37
N GLN A 28 4.74 -21.47 -25.18
CA GLN A 28 4.07 -21.51 -23.88
C GLN A 28 4.82 -22.40 -22.87
N ILE A 29 5.38 -23.50 -23.33
CA ILE A 29 6.23 -24.38 -22.49
C ILE A 29 7.49 -23.64 -22.06
N ASP A 30 8.19 -23.01 -23.03
CA ASP A 30 9.42 -22.28 -22.76
C ASP A 30 9.20 -21.10 -21.80
N GLU A 31 8.09 -20.38 -21.95
CA GLU A 31 7.70 -19.28 -21.05
C GLU A 31 7.36 -19.79 -19.65
N TYR A 32 6.68 -20.93 -19.57
CA TYR A 32 6.37 -21.58 -18.30
C TYR A 32 7.65 -21.99 -17.55
N GLU A 33 8.59 -22.62 -18.23
CA GLU A 33 9.87 -23.04 -17.64
C GLU A 33 10.72 -21.84 -17.19
N LYS A 34 10.78 -20.78 -18.00
CA LYS A 34 11.43 -19.51 -17.59
C LYS A 34 10.80 -18.91 -16.35
N SER A 35 9.49 -18.92 -16.27
CA SER A 35 8.74 -18.39 -15.10
C SER A 35 9.00 -19.22 -13.84
N ILE A 36 9.06 -20.56 -13.96
CA ILE A 36 9.43 -21.44 -12.85
C ILE A 36 10.83 -21.11 -12.34
N ASN A 37 11.81 -21.02 -13.25
CA ASN A 37 13.18 -20.72 -12.86
C ASN A 37 13.30 -19.38 -12.13
N LYS A 38 12.61 -18.34 -12.58
CA LYS A 38 12.56 -17.04 -11.90
C LYS A 38 11.96 -17.16 -10.47
N ILE A 39 10.92 -17.98 -10.28
CA ILE A 39 10.31 -18.20 -8.95
C ILE A 39 11.28 -18.97 -8.04
N ILE A 40 11.99 -19.99 -8.57
CA ILE A 40 13.01 -20.73 -7.82
C ILE A 40 14.15 -19.81 -7.39
N ASP A 41 14.52 -18.85 -8.23
CA ASP A 41 15.54 -17.82 -7.93
C ASP A 41 15.04 -16.78 -6.91
N GLY A 42 13.74 -16.75 -6.60
CA GLY A 42 13.13 -15.90 -5.57
C GLY A 42 12.33 -14.73 -6.12
N LEU A 43 12.08 -14.63 -7.43
CA LEU A 43 11.23 -13.55 -7.94
C LEU A 43 9.77 -13.82 -7.57
N PRO A 44 9.05 -12.84 -6.96
CA PRO A 44 7.62 -12.96 -6.68
C PRO A 44 6.80 -13.27 -7.95
N ILE A 45 5.84 -14.18 -7.82
CA ILE A 45 4.96 -14.51 -8.95
C ILE A 45 4.20 -13.29 -9.48
N GLN A 46 3.89 -12.34 -8.62
CA GLN A 46 3.20 -11.09 -8.96
C GLN A 46 4.00 -10.23 -9.93
N TYR A 47 5.34 -10.23 -9.82
CA TYR A 47 6.21 -9.53 -10.77
C TYR A 47 6.34 -10.23 -12.12
N ILE A 48 6.05 -11.53 -12.17
CA ILE A 48 6.01 -12.29 -13.43
C ILE A 48 4.67 -12.06 -14.12
N THR A 49 3.58 -12.06 -13.37
CA THR A 49 2.22 -11.89 -13.91
C THR A 49 1.80 -10.43 -14.02
N HIS A 50 2.60 -9.52 -13.44
CA HIS A 50 2.29 -8.09 -13.33
C HIS A 50 0.91 -7.81 -12.75
N ASN A 51 0.45 -8.65 -11.81
CA ASN A 51 -0.88 -8.54 -11.25
C ASN A 51 -0.88 -8.92 -9.77
N GLN A 52 -1.56 -8.10 -8.96
CA GLN A 52 -1.90 -8.36 -7.56
C GLN A 52 -3.33 -7.92 -7.31
N GLN A 53 -4.12 -8.78 -6.68
CA GLN A 53 -5.44 -8.41 -6.17
C GLN A 53 -5.33 -7.79 -4.78
N PHE A 54 -6.02 -6.68 -4.56
CA PHE A 54 -6.08 -5.99 -3.29
C PHE A 54 -7.41 -5.24 -3.18
N MET A 55 -8.11 -5.37 -2.05
CA MET A 55 -9.45 -4.79 -1.86
C MET A 55 -10.45 -5.13 -2.98
N GLY A 56 -10.34 -6.31 -3.59
CA GLY A 56 -11.17 -6.72 -4.72
C GLY A 56 -10.85 -6.05 -6.06
N LEU A 57 -9.84 -5.19 -6.12
CA LEU A 57 -9.34 -4.51 -7.31
C LEU A 57 -8.08 -5.18 -7.85
N GLU A 58 -7.78 -4.94 -9.13
CA GLU A 58 -6.54 -5.44 -9.74
C GLU A 58 -5.50 -4.33 -9.87
N PHE A 59 -4.28 -4.64 -9.42
CA PHE A 59 -3.14 -3.73 -9.46
C PHE A 59 -2.01 -4.31 -10.31
N TYR A 60 -1.54 -3.51 -11.26
CA TYR A 60 -0.28 -3.78 -11.91
C TYR A 60 0.86 -3.58 -10.90
N VAL A 61 1.78 -4.52 -10.86
CA VAL A 61 2.99 -4.47 -10.03
C VAL A 61 4.21 -4.96 -10.80
N ASP A 62 5.35 -4.39 -10.51
CA ASP A 62 6.67 -4.83 -10.94
C ASP A 62 7.71 -4.50 -9.86
N GLU A 63 8.99 -4.75 -10.13
CA GLU A 63 10.11 -4.56 -9.20
C GLU A 63 10.31 -3.12 -8.71
N ASN A 64 9.48 -2.17 -9.12
CA ASN A 64 9.57 -0.77 -8.68
C ASN A 64 8.60 -0.41 -7.56
N VAL A 65 7.70 -1.30 -7.15
CA VAL A 65 6.72 -1.08 -6.09
C VAL A 65 6.61 -2.28 -5.16
N LEU A 66 6.30 -2.03 -3.89
CA LEU A 66 5.89 -3.06 -2.95
C LEU A 66 4.63 -3.76 -3.49
N ILE A 67 4.58 -5.08 -3.39
CA ILE A 67 3.37 -5.85 -3.71
C ILE A 67 2.33 -5.58 -2.62
N PRO A 68 1.13 -5.08 -2.96
CA PRO A 68 0.07 -4.87 -1.97
C PRO A 68 -0.21 -6.14 -1.17
N GLN A 69 -0.16 -6.03 0.15
CA GLN A 69 -0.34 -7.15 1.08
C GLN A 69 -1.77 -7.15 1.65
N PRO A 70 -2.38 -8.33 1.88
CA PRO A 70 -3.72 -8.42 2.48
C PRO A 70 -3.83 -7.71 3.84
N ASP A 71 -2.76 -7.67 4.61
CA ASP A 71 -2.71 -7.01 5.91
C ASP A 71 -2.98 -5.50 5.83
N THR A 72 -2.56 -4.87 4.73
CA THR A 72 -2.79 -3.44 4.46
C THR A 72 -4.28 -3.13 4.19
N GLU A 73 -5.11 -4.13 3.84
CA GLU A 73 -6.55 -3.93 3.65
C GLU A 73 -7.22 -3.40 4.92
N VAL A 74 -6.73 -3.79 6.10
CA VAL A 74 -7.23 -3.26 7.38
C VAL A 74 -7.00 -1.76 7.51
N LEU A 75 -5.86 -1.24 7.03
CA LEU A 75 -5.58 0.20 7.01
C LEU A 75 -6.58 0.94 6.12
N VAL A 76 -6.85 0.40 4.92
CA VAL A 76 -7.85 0.97 3.99
C VAL A 76 -9.24 0.96 4.60
N GLU A 77 -9.69 -0.16 5.17
CA GLU A 77 -11.00 -0.27 5.82
C GLU A 77 -11.20 0.73 6.97
N GLN A 78 -10.17 0.91 7.83
CA GLN A 78 -10.25 1.91 8.91
C GLN A 78 -10.29 3.33 8.35
N THR A 79 -9.53 3.60 7.29
CA THR A 79 -9.53 4.90 6.62
C THR A 79 -10.91 5.20 6.02
N ILE A 80 -11.52 4.25 5.32
CA ILE A 80 -12.87 4.37 4.76
C ILE A 80 -13.90 4.64 5.87
N LYS A 81 -13.82 3.95 7.01
CA LYS A 81 -14.73 4.18 8.16
C LYS A 81 -14.65 5.63 8.65
N ILE A 82 -13.44 6.18 8.78
CA ILE A 82 -13.22 7.57 9.20
C ILE A 82 -13.74 8.56 8.14
N ILE A 83 -13.43 8.33 6.87
CA ILE A 83 -13.92 9.17 5.76
C ILE A 83 -15.46 9.23 5.78
N ASN A 84 -16.13 8.08 5.91
CA ASN A 84 -17.58 8.00 5.98
C ASN A 84 -18.19 8.72 7.21
N GLN A 85 -17.42 8.83 8.31
CA GLN A 85 -17.84 9.62 9.46
C GLN A 85 -17.72 11.13 9.20
N LEU A 86 -16.62 11.56 8.53
CA LEU A 86 -16.36 12.96 8.23
C LEU A 86 -17.29 13.51 7.14
N SER A 87 -17.71 12.69 6.19
CA SER A 87 -18.54 13.08 5.04
C SER A 87 -20.05 13.13 5.35
N LYS A 88 -20.50 12.71 6.55
CA LYS A 88 -21.92 12.63 6.92
C LYS A 88 -22.76 13.89 6.68
N ASN A 89 -22.14 15.07 6.64
CA ASN A 89 -22.82 16.35 6.43
C ASN A 89 -22.58 16.93 5.02
N GLY A 90 -22.24 16.09 4.04
CA GLY A 90 -21.91 16.53 2.67
C GLY A 90 -20.56 17.24 2.57
N LYS A 91 -19.69 17.07 3.56
CA LYS A 91 -18.32 17.60 3.53
C LYS A 91 -17.49 16.78 2.56
N LYS A 92 -16.86 17.44 1.59
CA LYS A 92 -15.82 16.84 0.77
C LYS A 92 -14.57 16.60 1.63
N VAL A 93 -14.09 15.37 1.68
CA VAL A 93 -12.95 14.95 2.50
C VAL A 93 -11.68 15.00 1.68
N GLU A 94 -10.62 15.62 2.20
CA GLU A 94 -9.30 15.64 1.58
C GLU A 94 -8.37 14.62 2.26
N VAL A 95 -7.83 13.69 1.45
CA VAL A 95 -7.02 12.56 1.91
C VAL A 95 -5.62 12.65 1.32
N LEU A 96 -4.61 12.39 2.14
CA LEU A 96 -3.22 12.22 1.71
C LEU A 96 -2.79 10.77 1.94
N ASP A 97 -2.28 10.13 0.90
CA ASP A 97 -1.59 8.84 0.96
C ASP A 97 -0.09 9.07 0.80
N LEU A 98 0.68 8.87 1.87
CA LEU A 98 2.14 8.97 1.90
C LEU A 98 2.78 7.62 1.63
N CYS A 99 3.84 7.60 0.83
CA CYS A 99 4.53 6.37 0.40
C CYS A 99 3.57 5.44 -0.37
N THR A 100 2.87 6.00 -1.36
CA THR A 100 1.75 5.34 -2.04
C THR A 100 2.15 4.08 -2.82
N GLY A 101 3.40 3.95 -3.25
CA GLY A 101 3.93 2.79 -3.98
C GLY A 101 3.15 2.50 -5.27
N SER A 102 2.41 1.40 -5.29
CA SER A 102 1.53 1.01 -6.41
C SER A 102 0.24 1.81 -6.49
N GLY A 103 -0.05 2.67 -5.51
CA GLY A 103 -1.31 3.38 -5.37
C GLY A 103 -2.42 2.56 -4.69
N ALA A 104 -2.11 1.40 -4.12
CA ALA A 104 -3.10 0.46 -3.62
C ALA A 104 -4.05 1.09 -2.59
N ILE A 105 -3.53 1.86 -1.63
CA ILE A 105 -4.32 2.52 -0.59
C ILE A 105 -5.17 3.64 -1.20
N ALA A 106 -4.53 4.59 -1.89
CA ALA A 106 -5.20 5.75 -2.48
C ALA A 106 -6.31 5.36 -3.46
N ILE A 107 -6.02 4.40 -4.35
CA ILE A 107 -6.95 3.95 -5.39
C ILE A 107 -8.13 3.19 -4.77
N SER A 108 -7.89 2.32 -3.79
CA SER A 108 -8.97 1.63 -3.08
C SER A 108 -9.88 2.61 -2.36
N ILE A 109 -9.33 3.61 -1.66
CA ILE A 109 -10.12 4.67 -1.04
C ILE A 109 -10.95 5.41 -2.09
N GLY A 110 -10.33 5.80 -3.22
CA GLY A 110 -11.00 6.51 -4.30
C GLY A 110 -12.09 5.72 -5.00
N HIS A 111 -11.98 4.39 -5.01
CA HIS A 111 -12.98 3.48 -5.59
C HIS A 111 -14.19 3.31 -4.66
N TYR A 112 -13.97 3.19 -3.35
CA TYR A 112 -15.05 2.88 -2.39
C TYR A 112 -15.69 4.10 -1.74
N CYS A 113 -15.09 5.28 -1.87
CA CYS A 113 -15.62 6.51 -1.28
C CYS A 113 -15.94 7.54 -2.35
N ASN A 114 -17.09 8.21 -2.19
CA ASN A 114 -17.49 9.35 -3.01
C ASN A 114 -17.15 10.67 -2.31
N ASP A 115 -17.24 11.79 -3.04
CA ASP A 115 -17.10 13.17 -2.52
C ASP A 115 -15.79 13.43 -1.75
N LEU A 116 -14.68 12.94 -2.31
CA LEU A 116 -13.36 13.16 -1.73
C LEU A 116 -12.33 13.59 -2.80
N GLU A 117 -11.25 14.20 -2.37
CA GLU A 117 -10.04 14.43 -3.15
C GLU A 117 -8.87 13.72 -2.49
N ILE A 118 -8.09 13.02 -3.30
CA ILE A 118 -6.93 12.27 -2.82
C ILE A 118 -5.67 12.87 -3.43
N THR A 119 -4.67 13.08 -2.59
CA THR A 119 -3.28 13.31 -3.01
C THR A 119 -2.48 12.07 -2.64
N ALA A 120 -1.85 11.42 -3.63
CA ALA A 120 -0.95 10.29 -3.42
C ALA A 120 0.48 10.72 -3.68
N THR A 121 1.39 10.44 -2.75
CA THR A 121 2.79 10.85 -2.86
C THR A 121 3.75 9.69 -2.70
N ASP A 122 4.84 9.75 -3.45
CA ASP A 122 5.98 8.84 -3.32
C ASP A 122 7.26 9.56 -3.74
N ILE A 123 8.39 9.13 -3.22
CA ILE A 123 9.71 9.64 -3.61
C ILE A 123 10.15 9.06 -4.96
N SER A 124 9.67 7.87 -5.31
CA SER A 124 10.00 7.13 -6.53
C SER A 124 9.12 7.54 -7.70
N LEU A 125 9.71 8.17 -8.71
CA LEU A 125 8.99 8.46 -9.96
C LEU A 125 8.44 7.21 -10.65
N LYS A 126 9.17 6.08 -10.56
CA LYS A 126 8.74 4.81 -11.14
C LYS A 126 7.49 4.25 -10.43
N ALA A 127 7.43 4.37 -9.10
CA ALA A 127 6.24 4.01 -8.34
C ALA A 127 5.04 4.88 -8.75
N LEU A 128 5.23 6.18 -8.91
CA LEU A 128 4.17 7.09 -9.35
C LEU A 128 3.67 6.82 -10.78
N GLU A 129 4.53 6.32 -11.68
CA GLU A 129 4.10 5.86 -13.01
C GLU A 129 3.18 4.63 -12.90
N ILE A 130 3.50 3.71 -11.99
CA ILE A 130 2.65 2.55 -11.69
C ILE A 130 1.34 2.99 -11.05
N THR A 131 1.39 3.91 -10.08
CA THR A 131 0.18 4.51 -9.48
C THR A 131 -0.74 5.09 -10.55
N LYS A 132 -0.21 5.87 -11.51
CA LYS A 132 -0.99 6.43 -12.63
C LYS A 132 -1.65 5.34 -13.49
N LYS A 133 -0.89 4.27 -13.79
CA LYS A 133 -1.41 3.14 -14.55
C LYS A 133 -2.56 2.46 -13.80
N ASN A 134 -2.39 2.20 -12.52
CA ASN A 134 -3.39 1.56 -11.66
C ASN A 134 -4.62 2.43 -11.45
N ALA A 135 -4.46 3.74 -11.25
CA ALA A 135 -5.58 4.68 -11.16
C ALA A 135 -6.45 4.65 -12.43
N LYS A 136 -5.80 4.64 -13.60
CA LYS A 136 -6.51 4.52 -14.88
C LYS A 136 -7.25 3.18 -15.03
N THR A 137 -6.61 2.07 -14.65
CA THR A 137 -7.19 0.72 -14.73
C THR A 137 -8.43 0.58 -13.85
N ASN A 138 -8.39 1.18 -12.64
CA ASN A 138 -9.49 1.13 -11.67
C ASN A 138 -10.44 2.35 -11.74
N GLU A 139 -10.32 3.17 -12.80
CA GLU A 139 -11.21 4.31 -13.11
C GLU A 139 -11.30 5.36 -11.98
N VAL A 140 -10.23 5.53 -11.18
CA VAL A 140 -10.15 6.53 -10.12
C VAL A 140 -9.59 7.84 -10.69
N ILE A 141 -10.45 8.86 -10.80
CA ILE A 141 -10.13 10.14 -11.46
C ILE A 141 -9.87 11.30 -10.48
N ASN A 142 -10.29 11.16 -9.23
CA ASN A 142 -10.15 12.17 -8.16
C ASN A 142 -8.83 12.01 -7.38
N LEU A 143 -7.78 11.62 -8.08
CA LEU A 143 -6.46 11.32 -7.52
C LEU A 143 -5.40 12.25 -8.13
N GLU A 144 -4.83 13.13 -7.32
CA GLU A 144 -3.62 13.88 -7.65
C GLU A 144 -2.39 13.05 -7.27
N ILE A 145 -1.44 12.92 -8.17
CA ILE A 145 -0.22 12.12 -7.97
C ILE A 145 0.98 13.05 -8.02
N LEU A 146 1.72 13.12 -6.92
CA LEU A 146 2.80 14.07 -6.72
C LEU A 146 4.07 13.38 -6.23
N LYS A 147 5.23 13.71 -6.81
CA LYS A 147 6.51 13.29 -6.25
C LYS A 147 6.81 14.11 -5.00
N SER A 148 7.05 13.43 -3.87
CA SER A 148 7.45 14.08 -2.62
C SER A 148 8.26 13.12 -1.75
N ASP A 149 9.27 13.64 -1.07
CA ASP A 149 9.87 12.97 0.07
C ASP A 149 9.03 13.34 1.31
N LEU A 150 8.15 12.43 1.69
CA LEU A 150 7.10 12.65 2.68
C LEU A 150 6.31 13.94 2.38
N PHE A 151 6.44 14.96 3.21
CA PHE A 151 5.67 16.21 3.16
C PHE A 151 6.32 17.34 2.33
N ASN A 152 7.56 17.17 1.87
CA ASN A 152 8.39 18.28 1.37
C ASN A 152 7.77 19.08 0.23
N GLU A 153 7.01 18.45 -0.67
CA GLU A 153 6.43 19.10 -1.85
C GLU A 153 4.93 19.46 -1.68
N LEU A 154 4.37 19.28 -0.48
CA LEU A 154 2.93 19.47 -0.25
C LEU A 154 2.53 20.93 -0.02
N SER A 155 3.48 21.86 0.09
CA SER A 155 3.23 23.28 0.32
C SER A 155 2.32 23.52 1.54
N GLU A 156 1.28 24.37 1.38
CA GLU A 156 0.32 24.69 2.45
C GLU A 156 -0.95 23.81 2.46
N LYS A 157 -0.95 22.69 1.72
CA LYS A 157 -2.11 21.79 1.67
C LYS A 157 -2.46 21.27 3.06
N LYS A 158 -3.75 21.13 3.33
CA LYS A 158 -4.28 20.57 4.58
C LYS A 158 -5.26 19.45 4.26
N PHE A 159 -5.16 18.38 5.03
CA PHE A 159 -5.92 17.16 4.83
C PHE A 159 -6.79 16.86 6.04
N ASP A 160 -7.91 16.22 5.80
CA ASP A 160 -8.77 15.68 6.86
C ASP A 160 -8.24 14.33 7.34
N VAL A 161 -7.62 13.58 6.43
CA VAL A 161 -7.04 12.27 6.71
C VAL A 161 -5.68 12.14 6.05
N ILE A 162 -4.69 11.70 6.80
CA ILE A 162 -3.39 11.26 6.29
C ILE A 162 -3.28 9.76 6.56
N VAL A 163 -2.96 8.99 5.55
CA VAL A 163 -2.75 7.54 5.64
C VAL A 163 -1.38 7.18 5.09
N SER A 164 -0.72 6.20 5.66
CA SER A 164 0.55 5.70 5.13
C SER A 164 0.83 4.26 5.54
N ASN A 165 1.40 3.51 4.61
CA ASN A 165 2.17 2.30 4.87
C ASN A 165 3.65 2.60 4.57
N PRO A 166 4.39 3.21 5.50
CA PRO A 166 5.77 3.61 5.28
C PRO A 166 6.71 2.40 5.43
N PRO A 167 7.93 2.45 4.90
CA PRO A 167 8.95 1.44 5.17
C PRO A 167 9.22 1.31 6.66
N TYR A 168 9.20 0.08 7.19
CA TYR A 168 9.29 -0.18 8.63
C TYR A 168 10.19 -1.35 9.03
N ILE A 169 10.89 -1.97 8.10
CA ILE A 169 11.78 -3.08 8.40
C ILE A 169 13.16 -2.54 8.80
N GLU A 170 13.74 -3.09 9.85
CA GLU A 170 15.11 -2.73 10.25
C GLU A 170 16.10 -3.09 9.14
N THR A 171 17.01 -2.18 8.78
CA THR A 171 17.98 -2.33 7.69
C THR A 171 18.71 -3.68 7.73
N GLU A 172 19.20 -4.11 8.89
CA GLU A 172 19.93 -5.37 9.01
C GLU A 172 19.03 -6.62 8.98
N THR A 173 17.73 -6.44 9.16
CA THR A 173 16.75 -7.53 9.08
C THR A 173 16.41 -7.85 7.64
N ILE A 174 16.44 -6.88 6.73
CA ILE A 174 16.11 -7.07 5.30
C ILE A 174 16.96 -8.18 4.68
N LYS A 175 18.24 -8.25 5.00
CA LYS A 175 19.16 -9.30 4.50
C LYS A 175 18.80 -10.72 4.93
N LYS A 176 17.95 -10.88 5.94
CA LYS A 176 17.52 -12.17 6.51
C LYS A 176 16.14 -12.59 6.06
N LEU A 177 15.43 -11.73 5.32
CA LEU A 177 14.11 -12.03 4.80
C LEU A 177 14.19 -13.07 3.70
N SER A 178 13.06 -13.65 3.33
CA SER A 178 12.95 -14.57 2.20
C SER A 178 13.36 -13.86 0.89
N LYS A 179 13.81 -14.63 -0.09
CA LYS A 179 14.32 -14.09 -1.36
C LYS A 179 13.27 -13.29 -2.14
N ASP A 180 12.02 -13.69 -2.05
CA ASP A 180 10.90 -13.01 -2.68
C ASP A 180 10.68 -11.61 -2.10
N VAL A 181 10.74 -11.45 -0.77
CA VAL A 181 10.68 -10.12 -0.14
C VAL A 181 11.94 -9.30 -0.45
N GLN A 182 13.13 -9.92 -0.51
CA GLN A 182 14.36 -9.23 -0.89
C GLN A 182 14.36 -8.76 -2.37
N ALA A 183 13.52 -9.36 -3.22
CA ALA A 183 13.33 -8.92 -4.61
C ALA A 183 12.45 -7.67 -4.73
N GLU A 184 11.74 -7.27 -3.66
CA GLU A 184 10.96 -6.04 -3.62
C GLU A 184 11.88 -4.82 -3.47
N PRO A 185 11.43 -3.60 -3.86
CA PRO A 185 12.29 -2.41 -3.80
C PRO A 185 12.81 -2.15 -2.38
N HIS A 186 14.11 -2.10 -2.20
CA HIS A 186 14.73 -1.86 -0.89
C HIS A 186 14.19 -0.59 -0.21
N ILE A 187 13.96 0.46 -0.99
CA ILE A 187 13.39 1.73 -0.49
C ILE A 187 11.99 1.57 0.09
N ALA A 188 11.22 0.58 -0.34
CA ALA A 188 9.89 0.30 0.18
C ALA A 188 9.91 -0.55 1.46
N LEU A 189 11.06 -1.15 1.79
CA LEU A 189 11.22 -2.04 2.95
C LEU A 189 11.97 -1.36 4.09
N ASP A 190 13.01 -0.58 3.77
CA ASP A 190 13.99 -0.10 4.75
C ASP A 190 13.47 1.06 5.60
N GLY A 191 13.08 0.75 6.83
CA GLY A 191 12.64 1.70 7.86
C GLY A 191 13.78 2.31 8.69
N GLY A 192 15.05 2.12 8.26
CA GLY A 192 16.22 2.59 8.98
C GLY A 192 16.72 1.61 10.04
N LYS A 193 17.68 2.04 10.85
CA LYS A 193 18.40 1.20 11.79
C LYS A 193 17.52 0.38 12.74
N ASP A 194 16.40 0.94 13.18
CA ASP A 194 15.46 0.33 14.12
C ASP A 194 14.03 0.19 13.55
N GLY A 195 13.87 0.42 12.23
CA GLY A 195 12.59 0.32 11.55
C GLY A 195 11.58 1.42 11.90
N LEU A 196 12.00 2.50 12.58
CA LEU A 196 11.11 3.52 13.12
C LEU A 196 11.37 4.92 12.53
N GLU A 197 12.27 5.06 11.58
CA GLU A 197 12.70 6.35 11.06
C GLU A 197 11.54 7.13 10.44
N PHE A 198 10.74 6.48 9.60
CA PHE A 198 9.60 7.11 8.93
C PHE A 198 8.48 7.47 9.91
N TYR A 199 8.20 6.63 10.90
CA TYR A 199 7.20 6.96 11.92
C TYR A 199 7.57 8.23 12.69
N ARG A 200 8.85 8.38 13.09
CA ARG A 200 9.30 9.61 13.77
C ARG A 200 9.12 10.84 12.91
N LYS A 201 9.47 10.77 11.63
CA LYS A 201 9.30 11.88 10.69
C LYS A 201 7.82 12.23 10.49
N ILE A 202 6.99 11.21 10.23
CA ILE A 202 5.56 11.41 9.97
C ILE A 202 4.85 11.95 11.21
N LEU A 203 5.08 11.39 12.40
CA LEU A 203 4.46 11.85 13.64
C LEU A 203 4.88 13.27 14.03
N ASN A 204 6.14 13.64 13.75
CA ASN A 204 6.63 14.99 14.05
C ASN A 204 6.05 16.07 13.13
N GLU A 205 5.71 15.74 11.87
CA GLU A 205 5.34 16.73 10.87
C GLU A 205 3.86 16.74 10.48
N SER A 206 3.17 15.60 10.56
CA SER A 206 1.80 15.43 10.06
C SER A 206 0.80 16.44 10.66
N HIS A 207 1.02 16.88 11.92
CA HIS A 207 0.17 17.91 12.54
C HIS A 207 0.13 19.22 11.76
N LYS A 208 1.20 19.55 10.99
CA LYS A 208 1.26 20.74 10.15
C LYS A 208 0.37 20.62 8.92
N TYR A 209 0.09 19.40 8.46
CA TYR A 209 -0.68 19.10 7.25
C TYR A 209 -2.10 18.60 7.55
N LEU A 210 -2.39 18.23 8.78
CA LEU A 210 -3.74 17.90 9.20
C LEU A 210 -4.57 19.17 9.53
N ARG A 211 -5.84 19.14 9.17
CA ARG A 211 -6.85 20.07 9.70
C ARG A 211 -7.11 19.80 11.18
N PRO A 212 -7.65 20.77 11.96
CA PRO A 212 -8.12 20.49 13.31
C PRO A 212 -9.05 19.27 13.34
N ASN A 213 -8.87 18.38 14.30
CA ASN A 213 -9.58 17.09 14.42
C ASN A 213 -9.37 16.11 13.26
N GLY A 214 -8.41 16.36 12.36
CA GLY A 214 -8.03 15.43 11.30
C GLY A 214 -7.31 14.19 11.83
N TYR A 215 -7.23 13.15 11.04
CA TYR A 215 -6.74 11.82 11.43
C TYR A 215 -5.46 11.44 10.70
N LEU A 216 -4.55 10.77 11.42
CA LEU A 216 -3.39 10.09 10.86
C LEU A 216 -3.51 8.60 11.14
N LEU A 217 -3.47 7.79 10.08
CA LEU A 217 -3.47 6.33 10.17
C LEU A 217 -2.16 5.80 9.62
N LEU A 218 -1.51 4.93 10.39
CA LEU A 218 -0.23 4.32 10.01
C LEU A 218 -0.34 2.80 10.08
N GLU A 219 0.10 2.13 9.02
CA GLU A 219 0.44 0.71 9.12
C GLU A 219 1.73 0.55 9.93
N ILE A 220 1.79 -0.51 10.72
CA ILE A 220 2.95 -0.84 11.56
C ILE A 220 3.34 -2.31 11.43
N GLY A 221 4.62 -2.60 11.64
CA GLY A 221 5.07 -3.97 11.82
C GLY A 221 4.40 -4.62 13.04
N TYR A 222 4.09 -5.90 12.95
CA TYR A 222 3.34 -6.65 13.97
C TYR A 222 3.90 -6.54 15.39
N ASN A 223 5.21 -6.34 15.53
CA ASN A 223 5.92 -6.22 16.80
C ASN A 223 6.15 -4.75 17.23
N GLN A 224 5.82 -3.76 16.40
CA GLN A 224 6.14 -2.35 16.63
C GLN A 224 5.06 -1.58 17.39
N GLY A 225 3.87 -2.14 17.59
CA GLY A 225 2.72 -1.44 18.16
C GLY A 225 3.02 -0.72 19.49
N LYS A 226 3.65 -1.41 20.44
CA LYS A 226 4.00 -0.82 21.75
C LYS A 226 5.02 0.30 21.67
N ILE A 227 5.85 0.32 20.64
CA ILE A 227 6.90 1.33 20.45
C ILE A 227 6.32 2.53 19.75
N VAL A 228 5.63 2.30 18.62
CA VAL A 228 5.06 3.39 17.79
C VAL A 228 4.04 4.21 18.59
N THR A 229 3.19 3.58 19.39
CA THR A 229 2.21 4.28 20.24
C THR A 229 2.82 5.15 21.36
N LYS A 230 4.13 5.01 21.62
CA LYS A 230 4.87 5.80 22.62
C LYS A 230 5.86 6.80 22.01
N LEU A 231 5.97 6.83 20.68
CA LEU A 231 6.80 7.83 20.02
C LEU A 231 6.26 9.24 20.31
N GLU A 232 7.19 10.18 20.46
CA GLU A 232 6.82 11.60 20.59
C GLU A 232 6.07 12.06 19.33
N CYS A 233 5.00 12.78 19.53
CA CYS A 233 4.19 13.36 18.47
C CYS A 233 3.72 14.75 18.87
N ASN A 234 3.78 15.68 17.92
CA ASN A 234 3.37 17.06 18.14
C ASN A 234 1.88 17.23 17.85
N ASN A 235 1.10 17.74 18.82
CA ASN A 235 -0.33 18.05 18.65
C ASN A 235 -1.18 16.89 18.09
N LEU A 236 -0.76 15.66 18.33
CA LEU A 236 -1.49 14.45 17.96
C LEU A 236 -1.79 13.63 19.21
N LYS A 237 -2.99 13.12 19.29
CA LYS A 237 -3.43 12.23 20.34
C LYS A 237 -3.69 10.85 19.75
N LEU A 238 -3.10 9.81 20.32
CA LEU A 238 -3.47 8.42 20.00
C LEU A 238 -4.91 8.18 20.43
N ILE A 239 -5.76 7.74 19.50
CA ILE A 239 -7.21 7.50 19.78
C ILE A 239 -7.55 6.02 19.92
N THR A 240 -6.64 5.12 19.55
CA THR A 240 -6.80 3.68 19.78
C THR A 240 -6.05 3.29 21.06
N ASN A 241 -6.73 2.66 22.02
CA ASN A 241 -6.07 2.17 23.25
C ASN A 241 -5.01 1.11 22.95
N GLU A 242 -5.23 0.31 21.92
CA GLU A 242 -4.31 -0.69 21.36
C GLU A 242 -4.30 -0.58 19.83
N PRO A 243 -3.22 -1.00 19.15
CA PRO A 243 -3.21 -1.09 17.71
C PRO A 243 -4.34 -1.98 17.19
N ILE A 244 -4.94 -1.58 16.07
CA ILE A 244 -5.93 -2.38 15.38
C ILE A 244 -5.23 -3.57 14.76
N LYS A 245 -5.86 -4.74 14.88
CA LYS A 245 -5.29 -6.01 14.44
C LYS A 245 -5.75 -6.36 13.02
N ASP A 246 -4.88 -7.05 12.30
CA ASP A 246 -5.22 -7.72 11.05
C ASP A 246 -6.05 -9.01 11.29
N PHE A 247 -6.41 -9.69 10.21
CA PHE A 247 -7.23 -10.91 10.27
C PHE A 247 -6.52 -12.09 10.94
N GLU A 248 -5.19 -12.05 11.04
CA GLU A 248 -4.38 -13.05 11.75
C GLU A 248 -4.22 -12.73 13.25
N GLY A 249 -4.68 -11.55 13.68
CA GLY A 249 -4.61 -11.09 15.06
C GLY A 249 -3.32 -10.34 15.42
N ASN A 250 -2.50 -10.00 14.42
CA ASN A 250 -1.29 -9.20 14.60
C ASN A 250 -1.62 -7.70 14.65
N ASN A 251 -0.85 -6.92 15.40
CA ASN A 251 -0.97 -5.47 15.38
C ASN A 251 -0.64 -4.94 13.99
N ARG A 252 -1.52 -4.09 13.43
CA ARG A 252 -1.34 -3.62 12.07
C ARG A 252 -1.56 -2.12 11.88
N VAL A 253 -2.51 -1.50 12.58
CA VAL A 253 -2.82 -0.08 12.37
C VAL A 253 -2.85 0.69 13.68
N VAL A 254 -2.24 1.87 13.69
CA VAL A 254 -2.39 2.87 14.76
C VAL A 254 -3.05 4.12 14.20
N VAL A 255 -3.92 4.74 15.02
CA VAL A 255 -4.68 5.92 14.62
C VAL A 255 -4.45 7.05 15.62
N PHE A 256 -4.03 8.18 15.08
CA PHE A 256 -3.88 9.43 15.83
C PHE A 256 -4.89 10.45 15.32
N GLN A 257 -5.26 11.38 16.17
CA GLN A 257 -6.09 12.53 15.83
C GLN A 257 -5.38 13.82 16.21
N LYS A 258 -5.40 14.82 15.34
CA LYS A 258 -4.91 16.15 15.66
C LYS A 258 -5.83 16.81 16.66
N GLU A 259 -5.27 17.39 17.71
CA GLU A 259 -6.01 18.23 18.65
C GLU A 259 -6.61 19.44 17.94
N GLY A 260 -7.83 19.83 18.38
CA GLY A 260 -8.60 20.93 17.78
C GLY A 260 -8.08 22.31 18.10
#